data_b20f47b6a7411060c5eb8b9e4d5f2406
#
_entry.id   b20f47b6a7411060c5eb8b9e4d5f2406
#
_cell.length_a   1.000
_cell.length_b   1.000
_cell.length_c   1.000
_cell.angle_alpha   90.00
_cell.angle_beta   90.00
_cell.angle_gamma   90.00
#
_symmetry.space_group_name_H-M   'P 1'
#
loop_
_entity.id
_entity.type
_entity.pdbx_description
1 polymer ?
#
loop_
_entity_poly.entity_id
_entity_poly.type
_entity_poly.pdbx_seq_one_letter_code
_entity_poly.pdbx_strand_id
1 'polypeptide(L)'
;YGIRLKVCVVDERSEIAASFHGVPQNDMGPRTDVMDGCGKAEGMQLLIRSMSPQIIAVDELGAESDFYAVEQALNCGSRVLGTIHAGNMKELSEKPYLKRWMERRLFQRFIFLEKETNGRRKMQVYDEHMERITC
;
A
#
# COMPACT_ATOMS: atom_id res chain seq x y z
N TYR A 1 10.88 -22.45 2.15
CA TYR A 1 9.42 -22.65 2.22
C TYR A 1 8.80 -21.34 2.67
N GLY A 2 8.35 -20.49 1.72
CA GLY A 2 7.75 -19.19 2.01
C GLY A 2 6.40 -19.31 2.69
N ILE A 3 6.08 -18.35 3.55
CA ILE A 3 4.73 -18.18 4.12
C ILE A 3 3.78 -17.90 2.95
N ARG A 4 2.83 -18.80 2.69
CA ARG A 4 1.86 -18.67 1.61
C ARG A 4 0.69 -17.80 2.05
N LEU A 5 0.88 -16.49 2.07
CA LEU A 5 -0.18 -15.53 2.37
C LEU A 5 -1.09 -15.33 1.16
N LYS A 6 -2.38 -15.12 1.42
CA LYS A 6 -3.33 -14.69 0.40
C LYS A 6 -3.19 -13.18 0.23
N VAL A 7 -2.80 -12.75 -0.96
CA VAL A 7 -2.57 -11.37 -1.32
C VAL A 7 -3.65 -10.90 -2.29
N CYS A 8 -4.17 -9.72 -2.10
CA CYS A 8 -5.00 -9.04 -3.07
C CYS A 8 -4.34 -7.72 -3.47
N VAL A 9 -4.35 -7.41 -4.74
CA VAL A 9 -3.81 -6.17 -5.30
C VAL A 9 -4.94 -5.35 -5.89
N VAL A 10 -5.04 -4.08 -5.50
CA VAL A 10 -5.90 -3.11 -6.16
C VAL A 10 -5.02 -2.28 -7.07
N ASP A 11 -5.20 -2.45 -8.37
CA ASP A 11 -4.37 -1.86 -9.42
C ASP A 11 -5.22 -0.96 -10.33
N GLU A 12 -5.43 0.29 -9.90
CA GLU A 12 -6.33 1.21 -10.58
C GLU A 12 -5.89 1.53 -12.01
N ARG A 13 -4.58 1.57 -12.27
CA ARG A 13 -4.00 1.97 -13.55
C ARG A 13 -3.28 0.85 -14.28
N SER A 14 -3.43 -0.39 -13.83
CA SER A 14 -2.70 -1.53 -14.41
C SER A 14 -1.17 -1.39 -14.38
N GLU A 15 -0.63 -0.71 -13.37
CA GLU A 15 0.81 -0.42 -13.26
C GLU A 15 1.57 -1.47 -12.45
N ILE A 16 0.90 -2.17 -11.53
CA ILE A 16 1.52 -3.21 -10.70
C ILE A 16 1.55 -4.54 -11.46
N ALA A 17 0.38 -4.98 -11.91
CA ALA A 17 0.20 -6.25 -12.60
C ALA A 17 0.40 -6.14 -14.12
N ALA A 18 0.48 -4.92 -14.66
CA ALA A 18 0.52 -4.63 -16.10
C ALA A 18 -0.60 -5.37 -16.86
N SER A 19 -1.81 -5.36 -16.32
CA SER A 19 -2.93 -6.13 -16.85
C SER A 19 -3.29 -5.74 -18.28
N PHE A 20 -3.50 -6.76 -19.13
CA PHE A 20 -4.00 -6.60 -20.47
C PHE A 20 -5.27 -7.43 -20.64
N HIS A 21 -6.38 -6.79 -20.99
CA HIS A 21 -7.71 -7.41 -21.02
C HIS A 21 -8.06 -8.19 -19.73
N GLY A 22 -7.70 -7.64 -18.58
CA GLY A 22 -7.97 -8.25 -17.27
C GLY A 22 -7.03 -9.40 -16.88
N VAL A 23 -5.98 -9.65 -17.68
CA VAL A 23 -4.99 -10.69 -17.41
C VAL A 23 -3.67 -10.04 -16.99
N PRO A 24 -3.17 -10.31 -15.77
CA PRO A 24 -1.86 -9.85 -15.32
C PRO A 24 -0.75 -10.35 -16.26
N GLN A 25 0.14 -9.43 -16.67
CA GLN A 25 1.30 -9.77 -17.51
C GLN A 25 2.56 -9.96 -16.66
N ASN A 26 2.59 -9.36 -15.46
CA ASN A 26 3.64 -9.60 -14.49
C ASN A 26 3.34 -10.87 -13.68
N ASP A 27 4.38 -11.57 -13.24
CA ASP A 27 4.23 -12.71 -12.32
C ASP A 27 3.84 -12.19 -10.93
N MET A 28 2.56 -12.30 -10.61
CA MET A 28 2.00 -11.88 -9.33
C MET A 28 2.04 -12.98 -8.26
N GLY A 29 2.47 -14.17 -8.66
CA GLY A 29 2.47 -15.33 -7.79
C GLY A 29 1.12 -16.06 -7.69
N PRO A 30 1.11 -17.34 -7.26
CA PRO A 30 -0.06 -18.24 -7.38
C PRO A 30 -1.18 -17.98 -6.37
N ARG A 31 -0.99 -17.09 -5.40
CA ARG A 31 -1.96 -16.75 -4.36
C ARG A 31 -2.28 -15.25 -4.31
N THR A 32 -2.17 -14.60 -5.46
CA THR A 32 -2.47 -13.19 -5.61
C THR A 32 -3.65 -13.00 -6.54
N ASP A 33 -4.70 -12.34 -6.04
CA ASP A 33 -5.83 -11.89 -6.82
C ASP A 33 -5.62 -10.41 -7.18
N VAL A 34 -5.88 -10.02 -8.42
CA VAL A 34 -5.71 -8.64 -8.90
C VAL A 34 -7.07 -8.05 -9.25
N MET A 35 -7.39 -6.92 -8.66
CA MET A 35 -8.52 -6.06 -9.03
C MET A 35 -7.98 -4.94 -9.90
N ASP A 36 -8.19 -5.06 -11.21
CA ASP A 36 -7.66 -4.17 -12.23
C ASP A 36 -8.71 -3.13 -12.65
N GLY A 37 -8.28 -1.89 -12.90
CA GLY A 37 -9.13 -0.83 -13.43
C GLY A 37 -10.28 -0.37 -12.53
N CYS A 38 -10.18 -0.64 -11.24
CA CYS A 38 -11.16 -0.25 -10.22
C CYS A 38 -10.57 0.80 -9.28
N GLY A 39 -11.38 1.78 -8.87
CA GLY A 39 -10.96 2.78 -7.88
C GLY A 39 -10.50 2.13 -6.57
N LYS A 40 -9.47 2.68 -5.95
CA LYS A 40 -8.77 2.08 -4.79
C LYS A 40 -9.72 1.75 -3.63
N ALA A 41 -10.52 2.72 -3.20
CA ALA A 41 -11.45 2.54 -2.09
C ALA A 41 -12.50 1.46 -2.36
N GLU A 42 -13.09 1.47 -3.56
CA GLU A 42 -14.07 0.49 -3.99
C GLU A 42 -13.45 -0.90 -4.12
N GLY A 43 -12.29 -0.99 -4.79
CA GLY A 43 -11.55 -2.24 -4.96
C GLY A 43 -11.17 -2.89 -3.64
N MET A 44 -10.65 -2.12 -2.68
CA MET A 44 -10.35 -2.62 -1.34
C MET A 44 -11.59 -3.17 -0.63
N GLN A 45 -12.71 -2.45 -0.67
CA GLN A 45 -13.95 -2.89 -0.03
C GLN A 45 -14.50 -4.18 -0.66
N LEU A 46 -14.46 -4.30 -1.98
CA LEU A 46 -14.88 -5.50 -2.69
C LEU A 46 -14.00 -6.70 -2.31
N LEU A 47 -12.68 -6.52 -2.30
CA LEU A 47 -11.74 -7.58 -1.96
C LEU A 47 -11.86 -8.06 -0.51
N ILE A 48 -12.07 -7.14 0.43
CA ILE A 48 -12.30 -7.49 1.85
C ILE A 48 -13.53 -8.39 1.99
N ARG A 49 -14.63 -8.05 1.31
CA ARG A 49 -15.90 -8.77 1.42
C ARG A 49 -15.90 -10.12 0.72
N SER A 50 -15.24 -10.21 -0.44
CA SER A 50 -15.31 -11.39 -1.31
C SER A 50 -14.17 -12.37 -1.12
N MET A 51 -12.97 -11.89 -0.79
CA MET A 51 -11.75 -12.69 -0.84
C MET A 51 -11.11 -12.94 0.51
N SER A 52 -11.46 -12.18 1.54
CA SER A 52 -10.85 -12.26 2.88
C SER A 52 -9.31 -12.28 2.81
N PRO A 53 -8.67 -11.25 2.24
CA PRO A 53 -7.23 -11.23 2.04
C PRO A 53 -6.47 -11.11 3.35
N GLN A 54 -5.29 -11.72 3.42
CA GLN A 54 -4.36 -11.53 4.51
C GLN A 54 -3.51 -10.27 4.31
N ILE A 55 -3.22 -9.93 3.05
CA ILE A 55 -2.54 -8.70 2.65
C ILE A 55 -3.31 -8.05 1.51
N ILE A 56 -3.48 -6.73 1.58
CA ILE A 56 -3.93 -5.91 0.47
C ILE A 56 -2.78 -4.99 0.06
N ALA A 57 -2.40 -5.04 -1.20
CA ALA A 57 -1.47 -4.10 -1.81
C ALA A 57 -2.25 -3.09 -2.65
N VAL A 58 -1.91 -1.82 -2.52
CA VAL A 58 -2.56 -0.71 -3.25
C VAL A 58 -1.54 0.38 -3.54
N ASP A 59 -1.59 0.96 -4.73
CA ASP A 59 -0.70 2.04 -5.13
C ASP A 59 -1.32 3.43 -4.92
N GLU A 60 -0.47 4.44 -4.85
CA GLU A 60 -0.82 5.86 -4.87
C GLU A 60 -2.00 6.27 -3.98
N LEU A 61 -1.97 5.91 -2.72
CA LEU A 61 -2.94 6.40 -1.74
C LEU A 61 -2.92 7.94 -1.69
N GLY A 62 -4.04 8.60 -1.89
CA GLY A 62 -4.08 10.06 -1.97
C GLY A 62 -5.39 10.70 -1.54
N ALA A 63 -6.52 10.05 -1.78
CA ALA A 63 -7.83 10.57 -1.41
C ALA A 63 -8.23 10.17 0.01
N GLU A 64 -9.07 10.95 0.67
CA GLU A 64 -9.58 10.62 2.00
C GLU A 64 -10.35 9.27 2.01
N SER A 65 -11.06 8.98 0.91
CA SER A 65 -11.75 7.69 0.71
C SER A 65 -10.82 6.49 0.74
N ASP A 66 -9.59 6.63 0.19
CA ASP A 66 -8.60 5.56 0.18
C ASP A 66 -8.19 5.21 1.60
N PHE A 67 -7.99 6.25 2.41
CA PHE A 67 -7.60 6.11 3.80
C PHE A 67 -8.69 5.46 4.64
N TYR A 68 -9.94 5.80 4.39
CA TYR A 68 -11.06 5.13 5.03
C TYR A 68 -11.11 3.62 4.68
N ALA A 69 -10.91 3.29 3.41
CA ALA A 69 -10.89 1.89 2.97
C ALA A 69 -9.72 1.09 3.58
N VAL A 70 -8.53 1.71 3.71
CA VAL A 70 -7.41 1.09 4.42
C VAL A 70 -7.74 0.84 5.89
N GLU A 71 -8.36 1.79 6.58
CA GLU A 71 -8.79 1.60 7.98
C GLU A 71 -9.78 0.43 8.09
N GLN A 72 -10.71 0.31 7.15
CA GLN A 72 -11.62 -0.84 7.09
C GLN A 72 -10.86 -2.17 6.90
N ALA A 73 -9.86 -2.19 6.00
CA ALA A 73 -9.04 -3.38 5.77
C ALA A 73 -8.30 -3.82 7.04
N LEU A 74 -7.68 -2.87 7.75
CA LEU A 74 -6.97 -3.13 8.99
C LEU A 74 -7.92 -3.62 10.09
N ASN A 75 -9.11 -3.03 10.21
CA ASN A 75 -10.13 -3.46 11.18
C ASN A 75 -10.67 -4.87 10.88
N CYS A 76 -10.64 -5.29 9.62
CA CYS A 76 -11.00 -6.66 9.21
C CYS A 76 -9.85 -7.67 9.37
N GLY A 77 -8.70 -7.24 9.89
CA GLY A 77 -7.54 -8.11 10.15
C GLY A 77 -6.60 -8.29 8.97
N SER A 78 -6.84 -7.62 7.85
CA SER A 78 -5.90 -7.58 6.73
C SER A 78 -4.70 -6.69 7.05
N ARG A 79 -3.52 -7.01 6.52
CA ARG A 79 -2.38 -6.10 6.48
C ARG A 79 -2.44 -5.30 5.20
N VAL A 80 -1.98 -4.06 5.23
CA VAL A 80 -1.98 -3.20 4.04
C VAL A 80 -0.56 -2.79 3.70
N LEU A 81 -0.21 -2.93 2.42
CA LEU A 81 0.97 -2.39 1.79
C LEU A 81 0.49 -1.31 0.81
N GLY A 82 0.82 -0.06 1.08
CA GLY A 82 0.43 1.06 0.23
C GLY A 82 1.60 1.93 -0.17
N THR A 83 1.52 2.57 -1.32
CA THR A 83 2.44 3.62 -1.72
C THR A 83 1.78 4.98 -1.63
N ILE A 84 2.58 6.01 -1.41
CA ILE A 84 2.13 7.40 -1.35
C ILE A 84 3.24 8.32 -1.84
N HIS A 85 2.89 9.35 -2.58
CA HIS A 85 3.85 10.36 -2.99
C HIS A 85 4.04 11.41 -1.90
N ALA A 86 5.29 11.60 -1.48
CA ALA A 86 5.71 12.69 -0.62
C ALA A 86 7.19 13.01 -0.90
N GLY A 87 7.54 14.29 -0.90
CA GLY A 87 8.91 14.71 -1.14
C GLY A 87 9.84 14.41 0.03
N ASN A 88 9.31 14.33 1.25
CA ASN A 88 10.04 13.99 2.46
C ASN A 88 9.06 13.65 3.60
N MET A 89 9.63 13.22 4.74
CA MET A 89 8.87 12.82 5.92
C MET A 89 8.02 13.97 6.51
N LYS A 90 8.52 15.20 6.45
CA LYS A 90 7.81 16.37 6.96
C LYS A 90 6.54 16.63 6.13
N GLU A 91 6.66 16.63 4.81
CA GLU A 91 5.50 16.77 3.92
C GLU A 91 4.48 15.66 4.14
N LEU A 92 4.94 14.41 4.35
CA LEU A 92 4.07 13.30 4.67
C LEU A 92 3.27 13.56 5.95
N SER A 93 3.93 14.03 7.00
CA SER A 93 3.31 14.30 8.31
C SER A 93 2.34 15.50 8.30
N GLU A 94 2.47 16.41 7.34
CA GLU A 94 1.61 17.58 7.20
C GLU A 94 0.31 17.30 6.45
N LYS A 95 0.19 16.14 5.77
CA LYS A 95 -1.07 15.75 5.11
C LYS A 95 -2.15 15.43 6.16
N PRO A 96 -3.31 16.12 6.17
CA PRO A 96 -4.26 16.08 7.28
C PRO A 96 -4.75 14.69 7.65
N TYR A 97 -5.04 13.85 6.65
CA TYR A 97 -5.50 12.47 6.89
C TYR A 97 -4.37 11.55 7.34
N LEU A 98 -3.13 11.77 6.88
CA LEU A 98 -1.98 10.99 7.32
C LEU A 98 -1.59 11.33 8.76
N LYS A 99 -1.68 12.58 9.15
CA LYS A 99 -1.44 12.99 10.55
C LYS A 99 -2.30 12.17 11.50
N ARG A 100 -3.59 12.09 11.26
CA ARG A 100 -4.53 11.27 12.06
C ARG A 100 -4.11 9.80 12.12
N TRP A 101 -3.60 9.25 11.02
CA TRP A 101 -3.19 7.86 10.95
C TRP A 101 -1.88 7.58 11.67
N MET A 102 -0.94 8.52 11.58
CA MET A 102 0.32 8.46 12.32
C MET A 102 0.05 8.55 13.83
N GLU A 103 -0.84 9.44 14.26
CA GLU A 103 -1.27 9.54 15.66
C GLU A 103 -1.92 8.24 16.17
N ARG A 104 -2.66 7.54 15.32
CA ARG A 104 -3.29 6.24 15.63
C ARG A 104 -2.38 5.04 15.41
N ARG A 105 -1.16 5.26 14.90
CA ARG A 105 -0.15 4.21 14.63
C ARG A 105 -0.70 3.07 13.77
N LEU A 106 -1.46 3.41 12.73
CA LEU A 106 -2.08 2.41 11.86
C LEU A 106 -1.05 1.70 10.95
N PHE A 107 0.08 2.35 10.66
CA PHE A 107 1.20 1.74 9.97
C PHE A 107 2.34 1.43 10.91
N GLN A 108 2.91 0.25 10.76
CA GLN A 108 4.04 -0.22 11.56
C GLN A 108 5.40 0.17 10.95
N ARG A 109 5.43 0.44 9.67
CA ARG A 109 6.67 0.76 8.92
C ARG A 109 6.40 1.77 7.84
N PHE A 110 7.34 2.70 7.69
CA PHE A 110 7.39 3.64 6.58
C PHE A 110 8.73 3.46 5.87
N ILE A 111 8.69 3.28 4.57
CA ILE A 111 9.87 3.09 3.73
C ILE A 111 9.95 4.26 2.76
N PHE A 112 10.95 5.11 2.92
CA PHE A 112 11.25 6.18 2.00
C PHE A 112 12.22 5.72 0.93
N LEU A 113 11.83 5.91 -0.30
CA LEU A 113 12.65 5.63 -1.48
C LEU A 113 13.04 6.96 -2.12
N GLU A 114 14.29 7.33 -2.01
CA GLU A 114 14.86 8.55 -2.59
C GLU A 114 15.77 8.19 -3.75
N LYS A 115 15.79 9.04 -4.77
CA LYS A 115 16.76 8.97 -5.86
C LYS A 115 17.82 10.05 -5.61
N GLU A 116 19.06 9.63 -5.39
CA GLU A 116 20.19 10.54 -5.26
C GLU A 116 20.56 11.16 -6.61
N THR A 117 21.25 12.28 -6.58
CA THR A 117 21.74 13.00 -7.79
C THR A 117 22.66 12.17 -8.66
N ASN A 118 23.37 11.18 -8.08
CA ASN A 118 24.23 10.22 -8.78
C ASN A 118 23.44 9.06 -9.42
N GLY A 119 22.10 9.06 -9.33
CA GLY A 119 21.22 8.02 -9.85
C GLY A 119 21.06 6.80 -8.93
N ARG A 120 21.77 6.73 -7.81
CA ARG A 120 21.57 5.67 -6.81
C ARG A 120 20.24 5.85 -6.09
N ARG A 121 19.64 4.74 -5.70
CA ARG A 121 18.45 4.73 -4.85
C ARG A 121 18.87 4.56 -3.40
N LYS A 122 18.34 5.41 -2.54
CA LYS A 122 18.51 5.33 -1.09
C LYS A 122 17.19 4.93 -0.45
N MET A 123 17.25 4.00 0.47
CA MET A 123 16.10 3.55 1.24
C MET A 123 16.31 3.95 2.70
N GLN A 124 15.28 4.54 3.30
CA GLN A 124 15.25 4.85 4.73
C GLN A 124 14.00 4.21 5.33
N VAL A 125 14.15 3.52 6.43
CA VAL A 125 13.06 2.82 7.12
C VAL A 125 12.79 3.49 8.46
N TYR A 126 11.52 3.71 8.76
CA TYR A 126 11.03 4.29 10.01
C TYR A 126 9.99 3.35 10.63
N ASP A 127 9.91 3.37 11.94
CA ASP A 127 8.89 2.64 12.69
C ASP A 127 7.57 3.42 12.82
N GLU A 128 6.65 2.90 13.61
CA GLU A 128 5.35 3.51 13.91
C GLU A 128 5.43 4.82 14.72
N HIS A 129 6.58 5.10 15.32
CA HIS A 129 6.88 6.35 16.05
C HIS A 129 7.60 7.38 15.18
N MET A 130 7.85 7.06 13.92
CA MET A 130 8.64 7.86 12.98
C MET A 130 10.13 7.94 13.37
N GLU A 131 10.61 7.00 14.15
CA GLU A 131 12.02 6.86 14.48
C GLU A 131 12.70 6.02 13.41
N ARG A 132 13.88 6.49 12.99
CA ARG A 132 14.65 5.81 11.94
C ARG A 132 15.19 4.48 12.47
N ILE A 133 14.88 3.41 11.76
CA ILE A 133 15.45 2.10 12.04
C ILE A 133 16.79 2.01 11.30
N THR A 134 17.87 1.91 12.06
CA THR A 134 19.22 1.59 11.53
C THR A 134 19.33 0.06 11.43
N CYS A 135 19.54 -0.44 10.21
CA CYS A 135 19.94 -1.83 10.00
C CYS A 135 21.45 -1.96 10.20
#